data_566eb706c74b84923479a7cae25eba70
#
_entry.id   566eb706c74b84923479a7cae25eba70
#
_cell.length_a   1.000
_cell.length_b   1.000
_cell.length_c   1.000
_cell.angle_alpha   90.00
_cell.angle_beta   90.00
_cell.angle_gamma   90.00
#
_symmetry.space_group_name_H-M   'P 1'
#
loop_
_entity.id
_entity.type
_entity.pdbx_description
1 polymer ?
#
loop_
_entity_poly.entity_id
_entity_poly.type
_entity_poly.pdbx_seq_one_letter_code
_entity_poly.pdbx_strand_id
1 'polypeptide(L)'
;MKKILILLILVLTCLSGICQTNRETIKISKDLELIKISENAFVHVSYSVVPGYGRISANGLILINKSNAFLFDTPWTDSLTMVLVNYLRGHFNLKIAGFIPNHWHSDCMGGLGYLQNQGIKSYASQKTIDIARKKKLPVPSKGFRDSLQLNLGEKVIKCYYLGAAHSLDNIVVWIPSEKILFPGCMVKSLNSSDLGNIADGDIISYTGTIERVIKKFKTAEIVIPGHGQIGGPELLIHTIELVRKQMIKNSLITTFHGSLLTCPVGLFSALI
;
A
#
# COMPACT_ATOMS: atom_id res chain seq x y z
N MET A 1 53.11 2.58 -48.70
CA MET A 1 51.68 2.10 -48.70
C MET A 1 51.28 1.94 -47.21
N LYS A 2 50.55 2.93 -46.65
CA LYS A 2 50.11 2.92 -45.25
C LYS A 2 48.70 2.25 -45.19
N LYS A 3 48.61 1.13 -44.48
CA LYS A 3 47.31 0.45 -44.20
C LYS A 3 46.63 1.19 -43.06
N ILE A 4 45.49 1.80 -43.32
CA ILE A 4 44.62 2.42 -42.33
C ILE A 4 43.74 1.30 -41.73
N LEU A 5 43.97 1.03 -40.45
CA LEU A 5 43.15 0.08 -39.65
C LEU A 5 41.95 0.86 -39.10
N ILE A 6 40.78 0.66 -39.66
CA ILE A 6 39.53 1.25 -39.14
C ILE A 6 39.04 0.35 -38.00
N LEU A 7 39.18 0.86 -36.78
CA LEU A 7 38.66 0.23 -35.56
C LEU A 7 37.15 0.55 -35.46
N LEU A 8 36.29 -0.43 -35.76
CA LEU A 8 34.84 -0.31 -35.62
C LEU A 8 34.51 -0.51 -34.12
N ILE A 9 34.33 0.59 -33.39
CA ILE A 9 33.83 0.54 -32.01
C ILE A 9 32.31 0.32 -32.08
N LEU A 10 31.89 -0.92 -31.83
CA LEU A 10 30.49 -1.27 -31.62
C LEU A 10 30.11 -0.76 -30.24
N VAL A 11 29.49 0.41 -30.15
CA VAL A 11 28.84 0.88 -28.94
C VAL A 11 27.55 0.10 -28.74
N LEU A 12 27.63 -0.96 -27.95
CA LEU A 12 26.43 -1.64 -27.43
C LEU A 12 25.76 -0.69 -26.42
N THR A 13 24.88 0.16 -26.89
CA THR A 13 23.93 0.84 -26.00
C THR A 13 22.96 -0.22 -25.47
N CYS A 14 23.21 -0.73 -24.26
CA CYS A 14 22.19 -1.38 -23.47
C CYS A 14 21.07 -0.36 -23.21
N LEU A 15 20.12 -0.29 -24.12
CA LEU A 15 18.79 0.23 -23.84
C LEU A 15 18.18 -0.69 -22.80
N SER A 16 18.39 -0.37 -21.52
CA SER A 16 17.54 -0.85 -20.43
C SER A 16 16.17 -0.22 -20.66
N GLY A 17 15.45 -0.76 -21.65
CA GLY A 17 14.04 -0.52 -21.82
C GLY A 17 13.38 -0.95 -20.51
N ILE A 18 12.78 -0.01 -19.81
CA ILE A 18 11.81 -0.31 -18.76
C ILE A 18 10.75 -1.13 -19.46
N CYS A 19 10.86 -2.44 -19.36
CA CYS A 19 9.86 -3.38 -19.84
C CYS A 19 8.63 -3.18 -18.97
N GLN A 20 7.79 -2.26 -19.37
CA GLN A 20 6.46 -2.11 -18.80
C GLN A 20 5.70 -3.37 -19.25
N THR A 21 5.81 -4.44 -18.46
CA THR A 21 5.07 -5.67 -18.72
C THR A 21 3.60 -5.32 -18.72
N ASN A 22 3.00 -5.42 -19.90
CA ASN A 22 1.56 -5.21 -20.08
C ASN A 22 0.85 -6.35 -19.34
N ARG A 23 0.54 -6.11 -18.05
CA ARG A 23 -0.10 -7.10 -17.18
C ARG A 23 -1.53 -7.31 -17.65
N GLU A 24 -1.94 -8.57 -17.72
CA GLU A 24 -3.32 -8.94 -18.02
C GLU A 24 -4.26 -8.28 -17.01
N THR A 25 -5.25 -7.55 -17.51
CA THR A 25 -6.26 -6.85 -16.71
C THR A 25 -7.65 -7.35 -17.06
N ILE A 26 -8.40 -7.76 -16.05
CA ILE A 26 -9.78 -8.26 -16.15
C ILE A 26 -10.71 -7.22 -15.55
N LYS A 27 -11.54 -6.59 -16.34
CA LYS A 27 -12.52 -5.62 -15.86
C LYS A 27 -13.78 -6.36 -15.38
N ILE A 28 -14.07 -6.26 -14.08
CA ILE A 28 -15.26 -6.88 -13.46
C ILE A 28 -16.45 -5.93 -13.50
N SER A 29 -16.22 -4.64 -13.19
CA SER A 29 -17.26 -3.60 -13.24
C SER A 29 -16.62 -2.24 -13.56
N LYS A 30 -17.42 -1.16 -13.55
CA LYS A 30 -16.88 0.20 -13.69
C LYS A 30 -15.94 0.61 -12.54
N ASP A 31 -16.10 0.00 -11.37
CA ASP A 31 -15.36 0.36 -10.15
C ASP A 31 -14.52 -0.79 -9.59
N LEU A 32 -14.33 -1.88 -10.38
CA LEU A 32 -13.54 -3.04 -9.95
C LEU A 32 -12.88 -3.74 -11.12
N GLU A 33 -11.58 -3.99 -11.00
CA GLU A 33 -10.78 -4.77 -11.95
C GLU A 33 -9.75 -5.64 -11.24
N LEU A 34 -9.24 -6.66 -11.93
CA LEU A 34 -8.14 -7.52 -11.48
C LEU A 34 -6.95 -7.34 -12.41
N ILE A 35 -5.77 -7.22 -11.84
CA ILE A 35 -4.49 -7.21 -12.54
C ILE A 35 -3.72 -8.47 -12.15
N LYS A 36 -3.43 -9.35 -13.10
CA LYS A 36 -2.62 -10.54 -12.85
C LYS A 36 -1.16 -10.14 -12.67
N ILE A 37 -0.56 -10.53 -11.54
CA ILE A 37 0.84 -10.21 -11.22
C ILE A 37 1.76 -11.42 -11.16
N SER A 38 1.19 -12.61 -10.96
CA SER A 38 1.86 -13.91 -11.14
C SER A 38 0.81 -14.98 -11.47
N GLU A 39 1.21 -16.23 -11.62
CA GLU A 39 0.26 -17.34 -11.81
C GLU A 39 -0.68 -17.51 -10.61
N ASN A 40 -0.22 -17.15 -9.42
CA ASN A 40 -0.92 -17.38 -8.16
C ASN A 40 -1.34 -16.10 -7.44
N ALA A 41 -1.21 -14.93 -8.09
CA ALA A 41 -1.53 -13.67 -7.44
C ALA A 41 -2.15 -12.66 -8.40
N PHE A 42 -3.18 -11.96 -7.89
CA PHE A 42 -3.82 -10.83 -8.54
C PHE A 42 -3.84 -9.63 -7.59
N VAL A 43 -3.80 -8.45 -8.16
CA VAL A 43 -4.20 -7.21 -7.46
C VAL A 43 -5.62 -6.90 -7.88
N HIS A 44 -6.53 -6.77 -6.93
CA HIS A 44 -7.79 -6.10 -7.21
C HIS A 44 -7.61 -4.60 -7.09
N VAL A 45 -8.09 -3.87 -8.08
CA VAL A 45 -8.14 -2.40 -8.06
C VAL A 45 -9.59 -1.99 -7.95
N SER A 46 -9.93 -1.31 -6.88
CA SER A 46 -11.28 -0.83 -6.64
C SER A 46 -11.32 0.69 -6.58
N TYR A 47 -12.41 1.29 -7.04
CA TYR A 47 -12.55 2.74 -7.13
C TYR A 47 -13.66 3.24 -6.24
N SER A 48 -13.44 4.39 -5.61
CA SER A 48 -14.45 5.13 -4.86
C SER A 48 -14.27 6.64 -5.06
N VAL A 49 -15.34 7.40 -4.84
CA VAL A 49 -15.28 8.86 -4.78
C VAL A 49 -15.06 9.27 -3.33
N VAL A 50 -13.91 9.91 -3.07
CA VAL A 50 -13.52 10.35 -1.73
C VAL A 50 -13.63 11.87 -1.67
N PRO A 51 -14.38 12.44 -0.70
CA PRO A 51 -14.50 13.90 -0.55
C PRO A 51 -13.14 14.58 -0.48
N GLY A 52 -12.93 15.63 -1.27
CA GLY A 52 -11.67 16.37 -1.36
C GLY A 52 -10.59 15.74 -2.26
N TYR A 53 -10.73 14.46 -2.64
CA TYR A 53 -9.75 13.75 -3.48
C TYR A 53 -10.31 13.30 -4.84
N GLY A 54 -11.65 13.30 -5.02
CA GLY A 54 -12.26 12.81 -6.25
C GLY A 54 -12.32 11.29 -6.34
N ARG A 55 -12.23 10.75 -7.56
CA ARG A 55 -12.26 9.30 -7.82
C ARG A 55 -10.88 8.70 -7.59
N ILE A 56 -10.74 7.90 -6.53
CA ILE A 56 -9.48 7.27 -6.09
C ILE A 56 -9.55 5.77 -6.29
N SER A 57 -8.45 5.19 -6.79
CA SER A 57 -8.25 3.73 -6.83
C SER A 57 -7.60 3.25 -5.53
N ALA A 58 -7.93 2.04 -5.09
CA ALA A 58 -7.22 1.32 -4.03
C ALA A 58 -6.88 -0.09 -4.49
N ASN A 59 -5.68 -0.55 -4.12
CA ASN A 59 -5.14 -1.86 -4.43
C ASN A 59 -5.29 -2.80 -3.24
N GLY A 60 -5.72 -4.03 -3.50
CA GLY A 60 -5.60 -5.13 -2.55
C GLY A 60 -5.05 -6.37 -3.24
N LEU A 61 -4.45 -7.28 -2.49
CA LEU A 61 -3.80 -8.47 -3.02
C LEU A 61 -4.69 -9.71 -2.84
N ILE A 62 -4.73 -10.57 -3.84
CA ILE A 62 -5.34 -11.90 -3.80
C ILE A 62 -4.24 -12.92 -4.03
N LEU A 63 -4.02 -13.80 -3.06
CA LEU A 63 -3.15 -14.96 -3.20
C LEU A 63 -3.99 -16.21 -3.44
N ILE A 64 -3.62 -17.00 -4.44
CA ILE A 64 -4.33 -18.23 -4.82
C ILE A 64 -3.43 -19.43 -4.58
N ASN A 65 -4.00 -20.49 -4.04
CA ASN A 65 -3.43 -21.83 -4.04
C ASN A 65 -4.49 -22.86 -4.32
N LYS A 66 -4.40 -23.54 -5.47
CA LYS A 66 -5.40 -24.49 -5.97
C LYS A 66 -6.79 -23.81 -6.03
N SER A 67 -7.78 -24.34 -5.33
CA SER A 67 -9.14 -23.80 -5.27
C SER A 67 -9.38 -22.81 -4.11
N ASN A 68 -8.33 -22.35 -3.44
CA ASN A 68 -8.44 -21.43 -2.31
C ASN A 68 -7.79 -20.08 -2.62
N ALA A 69 -8.44 -18.99 -2.18
CA ALA A 69 -7.90 -17.65 -2.24
C ALA A 69 -7.83 -17.04 -0.84
N PHE A 70 -6.81 -16.21 -0.61
CA PHE A 70 -6.68 -15.38 0.59
C PHE A 70 -6.67 -13.91 0.16
N LEU A 71 -7.47 -13.08 0.82
CA LEU A 71 -7.60 -11.65 0.51
C LEU A 71 -6.76 -10.81 1.46
N PHE A 72 -6.05 -9.85 0.90
CA PHE A 72 -5.37 -8.76 1.64
C PHE A 72 -5.93 -7.45 1.15
N ASP A 73 -6.51 -6.70 2.06
CA ASP A 73 -7.39 -5.57 1.84
C ASP A 73 -8.68 -5.96 1.09
N THR A 74 -9.76 -5.26 1.36
CA THR A 74 -11.02 -5.37 0.62
C THR A 74 -11.17 -4.17 -0.31
N PRO A 75 -12.01 -4.27 -1.35
CA PRO A 75 -12.60 -3.09 -1.96
C PRO A 75 -13.25 -2.16 -0.92
N TRP A 76 -13.46 -0.90 -1.29
CA TRP A 76 -13.92 0.20 -0.44
C TRP A 76 -15.20 -0.07 0.36
N THR A 77 -16.05 -0.99 -0.08
CA THR A 77 -17.37 -1.23 0.51
C THR A 77 -17.74 -2.71 0.52
N ASP A 78 -18.68 -3.08 1.38
CA ASP A 78 -19.30 -4.43 1.40
C ASP A 78 -19.87 -4.82 0.02
N SER A 79 -20.51 -3.89 -0.68
CA SER A 79 -21.10 -4.15 -2.01
C SER A 79 -20.04 -4.47 -3.06
N LEU A 80 -18.94 -3.72 -3.13
CA LEU A 80 -17.84 -4.02 -4.06
C LEU A 80 -17.11 -5.31 -3.67
N THR A 81 -16.98 -5.59 -2.37
CA THR A 81 -16.39 -6.83 -1.87
C THR A 81 -17.26 -8.04 -2.23
N MET A 82 -18.58 -7.90 -2.17
CA MET A 82 -19.52 -8.92 -2.65
C MET A 82 -19.32 -9.20 -4.14
N VAL A 83 -19.18 -8.17 -4.97
CA VAL A 83 -18.91 -8.31 -6.40
C VAL A 83 -17.60 -9.07 -6.64
N LEU A 84 -16.52 -8.68 -5.93
CA LEU A 84 -15.22 -9.37 -6.02
C LEU A 84 -15.33 -10.85 -5.65
N VAL A 85 -15.90 -11.15 -4.48
CA VAL A 85 -16.00 -12.52 -3.97
C VAL A 85 -16.86 -13.40 -4.87
N ASN A 86 -17.97 -12.87 -5.38
CA ASN A 86 -18.83 -13.59 -6.32
C ASN A 86 -18.11 -13.86 -7.64
N TYR A 87 -17.32 -12.90 -8.13
CA TYR A 87 -16.50 -13.09 -9.34
C TYR A 87 -15.46 -14.19 -9.12
N LEU A 88 -14.72 -14.17 -8.01
CA LEU A 88 -13.71 -15.17 -7.69
C LEU A 88 -14.32 -16.57 -7.55
N ARG A 89 -15.50 -16.68 -6.94
CA ARG A 89 -16.25 -17.94 -6.82
C ARG A 89 -16.79 -18.45 -8.16
N GLY A 90 -17.40 -17.58 -8.93
CA GLY A 90 -18.11 -17.97 -10.16
C GLY A 90 -17.17 -18.22 -11.34
N HIS A 91 -16.13 -17.40 -11.53
CA HIS A 91 -15.24 -17.47 -12.70
C HIS A 91 -13.97 -18.29 -12.44
N PHE A 92 -13.45 -18.26 -11.23
CA PHE A 92 -12.22 -19.01 -10.89
C PHE A 92 -12.49 -20.22 -9.99
N ASN A 93 -13.74 -20.48 -9.60
CA ASN A 93 -14.13 -21.55 -8.68
C ASN A 93 -13.32 -21.53 -7.38
N LEU A 94 -13.06 -20.33 -6.83
CA LEU A 94 -12.22 -20.13 -5.65
C LEU A 94 -13.05 -20.01 -4.37
N LYS A 95 -12.58 -20.68 -3.31
CA LYS A 95 -13.09 -20.53 -1.94
C LYS A 95 -12.22 -19.50 -1.20
N ILE A 96 -12.85 -18.50 -0.58
CA ILE A 96 -12.12 -17.52 0.22
C ILE A 96 -11.78 -18.13 1.59
N ALA A 97 -10.49 -18.37 1.82
CA ALA A 97 -9.98 -19.04 3.03
C ALA A 97 -9.75 -18.07 4.21
N GLY A 98 -9.55 -16.79 3.93
CA GLY A 98 -9.34 -15.79 4.96
C GLY A 98 -9.07 -14.39 4.40
N PHE A 99 -8.94 -13.44 5.33
CA PHE A 99 -8.76 -12.03 5.04
C PHE A 99 -7.83 -11.37 6.06
N ILE A 100 -7.02 -10.41 5.61
CA ILE A 100 -6.18 -9.52 6.44
C ILE A 100 -6.23 -8.12 5.86
N PRO A 101 -6.65 -7.07 6.60
CA PRO A 101 -6.47 -5.68 6.21
C PRO A 101 -5.04 -5.21 6.52
N ASN A 102 -4.51 -4.35 5.66
CA ASN A 102 -3.23 -3.70 5.88
C ASN A 102 -3.29 -2.68 7.03
N HIS A 103 -4.42 -1.96 7.14
CA HIS A 103 -4.75 -1.04 8.23
C HIS A 103 -6.28 -0.81 8.31
N TRP A 104 -6.73 0.05 9.23
CA TRP A 104 -8.15 0.20 9.57
C TRP A 104 -9.00 1.02 8.59
N HIS A 105 -8.43 1.71 7.59
CA HIS A 105 -9.19 2.56 6.67
C HIS A 105 -10.13 1.76 5.76
N SER A 106 -11.12 2.46 5.17
CA SER A 106 -12.16 1.83 4.36
C SER A 106 -11.65 1.22 3.05
N ASP A 107 -10.56 1.74 2.49
CA ASP A 107 -9.89 1.18 1.31
C ASP A 107 -9.19 -0.17 1.58
N CYS A 108 -9.05 -0.54 2.87
CA CYS A 108 -8.48 -1.83 3.28
C CYS A 108 -9.50 -2.75 3.95
N MET A 109 -10.47 -2.17 4.68
CA MET A 109 -11.34 -2.91 5.60
C MET A 109 -12.84 -2.63 5.38
N GLY A 110 -13.18 -1.81 4.37
CA GLY A 110 -14.57 -1.39 4.12
C GLY A 110 -15.53 -2.51 3.74
N GLY A 111 -15.01 -3.66 3.32
CA GLY A 111 -15.80 -4.85 3.01
C GLY A 111 -15.79 -5.94 4.09
N LEU A 112 -15.26 -5.64 5.29
CA LEU A 112 -15.16 -6.64 6.36
C LEU A 112 -16.54 -7.10 6.86
N GLY A 113 -17.54 -6.24 6.88
CA GLY A 113 -18.90 -6.59 7.26
C GLY A 113 -19.46 -7.72 6.38
N TYR A 114 -19.32 -7.58 5.06
CA TYR A 114 -19.71 -8.63 4.13
C TYR A 114 -18.94 -9.93 4.36
N LEU A 115 -17.61 -9.87 4.53
CA LEU A 115 -16.80 -11.08 4.74
C LEU A 115 -17.20 -11.81 6.03
N GLN A 116 -17.51 -11.09 7.11
CA GLN A 116 -17.99 -11.66 8.36
C GLN A 116 -19.34 -12.36 8.18
N ASN A 117 -20.28 -11.75 7.46
CA ASN A 117 -21.57 -12.35 7.12
C ASN A 117 -21.44 -13.61 6.26
N GLN A 118 -20.34 -13.77 5.53
CA GLN A 118 -19.99 -14.98 4.79
C GLN A 118 -19.22 -16.02 5.62
N GLY A 119 -18.99 -15.78 6.92
CA GLY A 119 -18.23 -16.67 7.80
C GLY A 119 -16.74 -16.74 7.48
N ILE A 120 -16.20 -15.77 6.72
CA ILE A 120 -14.78 -15.73 6.34
C ILE A 120 -13.95 -15.26 7.54
N LYS A 121 -12.93 -16.04 7.90
CA LYS A 121 -12.02 -15.70 9.00
C LYS A 121 -11.21 -14.46 8.66
N SER A 122 -11.11 -13.53 9.61
CA SER A 122 -10.30 -12.32 9.47
C SER A 122 -9.24 -12.23 10.56
N TYR A 123 -8.07 -11.72 10.17
CA TYR A 123 -6.92 -11.51 11.05
C TYR A 123 -6.48 -10.05 10.91
N ALA A 124 -5.91 -9.44 11.93
CA ALA A 124 -5.37 -8.10 11.82
C ALA A 124 -4.31 -7.81 12.90
N SER A 125 -3.55 -6.73 12.74
CA SER A 125 -2.79 -6.17 13.86
C SER A 125 -3.72 -5.92 15.05
N GLN A 126 -3.24 -6.19 16.27
CA GLN A 126 -4.01 -5.86 17.48
C GLN A 126 -4.37 -4.38 17.51
N LYS A 127 -3.50 -3.50 16.99
CA LYS A 127 -3.76 -2.05 16.86
C LYS A 127 -4.96 -1.77 15.95
N THR A 128 -5.08 -2.47 14.82
CA THR A 128 -6.24 -2.36 13.90
C THR A 128 -7.53 -2.76 14.62
N ILE A 129 -7.49 -3.86 15.38
CA ILE A 129 -8.65 -4.33 16.17
C ILE A 129 -9.06 -3.29 17.21
N ASP A 130 -8.09 -2.71 17.94
CA ASP A 130 -8.38 -1.74 19.00
C ASP A 130 -8.95 -0.44 18.39
N ILE A 131 -8.42 0.02 17.26
CA ILE A 131 -8.96 1.17 16.52
C ILE A 131 -10.37 0.88 16.01
N ALA A 132 -10.60 -0.29 15.41
CA ALA A 132 -11.91 -0.68 14.90
C ALA A 132 -12.98 -0.70 16.00
N ARG A 133 -12.65 -1.25 17.17
CA ARG A 133 -13.55 -1.23 18.35
C ARG A 133 -13.87 0.20 18.79
N LYS A 134 -12.83 1.05 18.94
CA LYS A 134 -13.00 2.46 19.35
C LYS A 134 -13.86 3.23 18.36
N LYS A 135 -13.70 2.96 17.07
CA LYS A 135 -14.45 3.63 15.98
C LYS A 135 -15.79 2.96 15.66
N LYS A 136 -16.17 1.87 16.37
CA LYS A 136 -17.41 1.09 16.14
C LYS A 136 -17.53 0.55 14.73
N LEU A 137 -16.41 0.17 14.12
CA LEU A 137 -16.32 -0.49 12.83
C LEU A 137 -16.45 -2.02 12.99
N PRO A 138 -16.70 -2.79 11.90
CA PRO A 138 -16.53 -4.23 11.90
C PRO A 138 -15.13 -4.61 12.43
N VAL A 139 -15.06 -5.59 13.35
CA VAL A 139 -13.83 -5.93 14.07
C VAL A 139 -13.26 -7.25 13.55
N PRO A 140 -12.00 -7.31 13.07
CA PRO A 140 -11.36 -8.56 12.67
C PRO A 140 -11.35 -9.59 13.81
N SER A 141 -11.53 -10.89 13.47
CA SER A 141 -11.81 -11.93 14.46
C SER A 141 -10.59 -12.38 15.27
N LYS A 142 -9.36 -12.22 14.74
CA LYS A 142 -8.11 -12.65 15.38
C LYS A 142 -7.03 -11.58 15.28
N GLY A 143 -6.44 -11.21 16.42
CA GLY A 143 -5.38 -10.23 16.53
C GLY A 143 -3.99 -10.85 16.58
N PHE A 144 -2.98 -10.11 16.10
CA PHE A 144 -1.57 -10.38 16.36
C PHE A 144 -0.84 -9.06 16.71
N ARG A 145 0.28 -9.14 17.43
CA ARG A 145 1.04 -7.95 17.85
C ARG A 145 2.14 -7.58 16.87
N ASP A 146 3.18 -8.40 16.79
CA ASP A 146 4.39 -8.07 16.03
C ASP A 146 4.40 -8.76 14.66
N SER A 147 4.01 -10.02 14.62
CA SER A 147 3.97 -10.80 13.39
C SER A 147 2.95 -11.93 13.44
N LEU A 148 2.53 -12.35 12.23
CA LEU A 148 1.67 -13.50 12.03
C LEU A 148 2.18 -14.29 10.84
N GLN A 149 2.23 -15.60 10.97
CA GLN A 149 2.44 -16.51 9.83
C GLN A 149 1.21 -17.39 9.66
N LEU A 150 0.73 -17.46 8.43
CA LEU A 150 -0.36 -18.35 8.01
C LEU A 150 0.10 -19.15 6.79
N ASN A 151 -0.61 -20.24 6.52
CA ASN A 151 -0.42 -21.06 5.34
C ASN A 151 -1.71 -21.12 4.52
N LEU A 152 -1.58 -20.91 3.22
CA LEU A 152 -2.61 -21.21 2.23
C LEU A 152 -2.14 -22.44 1.43
N GLY A 153 -2.43 -23.67 1.94
CA GLY A 153 -1.76 -24.87 1.47
C GLY A 153 -0.25 -24.80 1.71
N GLU A 154 0.54 -24.99 0.65
CA GLU A 154 2.01 -24.86 0.68
C GLU A 154 2.53 -23.43 0.65
N LYS A 155 1.68 -22.45 0.33
CA LYS A 155 2.09 -21.04 0.27
C LYS A 155 2.10 -20.40 1.66
N VAL A 156 3.22 -19.81 2.02
CA VAL A 156 3.41 -19.13 3.31
C VAL A 156 3.05 -17.65 3.16
N ILE A 157 2.23 -17.16 4.08
CA ILE A 157 1.85 -15.76 4.24
C ILE A 157 2.50 -15.24 5.51
N LYS A 158 3.26 -14.17 5.44
CA LYS A 158 3.89 -13.53 6.61
C LYS A 158 3.44 -12.08 6.71
N CYS A 159 2.91 -11.70 7.86
CA CYS A 159 2.51 -10.33 8.16
C CYS A 159 3.37 -9.77 9.29
N TYR A 160 3.75 -8.50 9.20
CA TYR A 160 4.59 -7.84 10.20
C TYR A 160 4.11 -6.43 10.49
N TYR A 161 4.06 -6.08 11.76
CA TYR A 161 4.04 -4.69 12.19
C TYR A 161 5.49 -4.21 12.32
N LEU A 162 5.91 -3.27 11.49
CA LEU A 162 7.29 -2.75 11.48
C LEU A 162 7.40 -1.31 11.95
N GLY A 163 6.30 -0.75 12.44
CA GLY A 163 6.21 0.60 12.96
C GLY A 163 5.09 1.41 12.32
N ALA A 164 4.79 2.55 12.92
CA ALA A 164 3.84 3.50 12.37
C ALA A 164 4.41 4.19 11.13
N ALA A 165 3.54 4.54 10.18
CA ALA A 165 3.86 5.27 8.96
C ALA A 165 2.61 6.02 8.46
N HIS A 166 1.94 5.54 7.40
CA HIS A 166 0.68 6.07 6.88
C HIS A 166 -0.45 6.01 7.92
N SER A 167 -0.46 4.99 8.74
CA SER A 167 -1.37 4.79 9.87
C SER A 167 -0.60 4.21 11.05
N LEU A 168 -1.11 4.38 12.28
CA LEU A 168 -0.46 3.86 13.50
C LEU A 168 -0.49 2.32 13.59
N ASP A 169 -1.32 1.65 12.81
CA ASP A 169 -1.59 0.21 12.84
C ASP A 169 -1.13 -0.53 11.59
N ASN A 170 -0.57 0.17 10.59
CA ASN A 170 -0.25 -0.43 9.30
C ASN A 170 0.73 -1.60 9.42
N ILE A 171 0.47 -2.65 8.65
CA ILE A 171 1.31 -3.83 8.53
C ILE A 171 1.87 -3.96 7.12
N VAL A 172 2.82 -4.86 6.96
CA VAL A 172 3.27 -5.33 5.65
C VAL A 172 2.98 -6.83 5.51
N VAL A 173 2.59 -7.24 4.32
CA VAL A 173 2.39 -8.64 3.95
C VAL A 173 3.54 -9.06 3.03
N TRP A 174 4.13 -10.21 3.32
CA TRP A 174 5.19 -10.81 2.54
C TRP A 174 4.81 -12.22 2.09
N ILE A 175 4.86 -12.47 0.79
CA ILE A 175 4.63 -13.79 0.16
C ILE A 175 5.95 -14.27 -0.43
N PRO A 176 6.74 -15.08 0.32
CA PRO A 176 8.10 -15.50 -0.08
C PRO A 176 8.13 -16.22 -1.42
N SER A 177 7.20 -17.14 -1.68
CA SER A 177 7.16 -17.94 -2.92
C SER A 177 6.94 -17.12 -4.18
N GLU A 178 6.27 -15.97 -4.05
CA GLU A 178 5.97 -15.05 -5.16
C GLU A 178 6.90 -13.83 -5.18
N LYS A 179 7.76 -13.67 -4.16
CA LYS A 179 8.59 -12.47 -3.90
C LYS A 179 7.78 -11.16 -3.92
N ILE A 180 6.51 -11.26 -3.47
CA ILE A 180 5.58 -10.14 -3.40
C ILE A 180 5.62 -9.52 -2.00
N LEU A 181 5.85 -8.22 -1.95
CA LEU A 181 5.69 -7.37 -0.78
C LEU A 181 4.46 -6.48 -0.97
N PHE A 182 3.50 -6.57 -0.06
CA PHE A 182 2.33 -5.71 -0.03
C PHE A 182 2.33 -4.85 1.25
N PRO A 183 2.95 -3.66 1.20
CA PRO A 183 2.95 -2.69 2.30
C PRO A 183 1.71 -1.78 2.30
N GLY A 184 0.85 -1.88 1.28
CA GLY A 184 -0.35 -1.05 1.17
C GLY A 184 -0.06 0.45 1.14
N CYS A 185 -0.92 1.25 1.78
CA CYS A 185 -0.86 2.72 1.76
C CYS A 185 0.39 3.32 2.41
N MET A 186 1.16 2.52 3.16
CA MET A 186 2.48 2.89 3.67
C MET A 186 3.47 3.21 2.54
N VAL A 187 3.30 2.63 1.36
CA VAL A 187 4.20 2.84 0.22
C VAL A 187 3.45 3.53 -0.92
N LYS A 188 4.11 4.50 -1.55
CA LYS A 188 3.57 5.32 -2.63
C LYS A 188 4.06 4.83 -3.98
N SER A 189 3.19 4.91 -5.00
CA SER A 189 3.58 4.64 -6.38
C SER A 189 4.51 5.73 -6.92
N LEU A 190 5.30 5.43 -7.96
CA LEU A 190 6.22 6.43 -8.55
C LEU A 190 5.50 7.68 -9.08
N ASN A 191 4.24 7.56 -9.44
CA ASN A 191 3.44 8.70 -9.92
C ASN A 191 2.89 9.59 -8.80
N SER A 192 3.08 9.19 -7.53
CA SER A 192 2.66 10.01 -6.39
C SER A 192 3.60 11.19 -6.20
N SER A 193 3.06 12.39 -6.03
CA SER A 193 3.83 13.62 -5.77
C SER A 193 3.91 13.99 -4.30
N ASP A 194 3.11 13.31 -3.46
CA ASP A 194 3.02 13.53 -2.02
C ASP A 194 2.57 12.25 -1.27
N LEU A 195 2.39 12.35 0.05
CA LEU A 195 1.99 11.24 0.90
C LEU A 195 0.47 11.03 0.98
N GLY A 196 -0.34 11.90 0.36
CA GLY A 196 -1.79 11.88 0.51
C GLY A 196 -2.23 12.12 1.95
N ASN A 197 -3.32 11.47 2.36
CA ASN A 197 -3.80 11.56 3.74
C ASN A 197 -2.85 10.84 4.70
N ILE A 198 -2.30 11.56 5.68
CA ILE A 198 -1.43 11.05 6.75
C ILE A 198 -1.92 11.48 8.15
N ALA A 199 -3.19 11.91 8.25
CA ALA A 199 -3.75 12.41 9.52
C ALA A 199 -3.75 11.36 10.63
N ASP A 200 -3.88 10.08 10.27
CA ASP A 200 -3.86 8.93 11.19
C ASP A 200 -2.47 8.28 11.27
N GLY A 201 -1.45 8.90 10.68
CA GLY A 201 -0.09 8.39 10.58
C GLY A 201 0.89 8.99 11.57
N ASP A 202 2.16 8.63 11.39
CA ASP A 202 3.29 9.18 12.14
C ASP A 202 4.43 9.54 11.18
N ILE A 203 4.49 10.81 10.80
CA ILE A 203 5.48 11.32 9.84
C ILE A 203 6.92 11.20 10.38
N ILE A 204 7.10 11.23 11.71
CA ILE A 204 8.42 11.15 12.34
C ILE A 204 8.98 9.73 12.22
N SER A 205 8.16 8.74 12.53
CA SER A 205 8.54 7.33 12.45
C SER A 205 8.58 6.77 11.03
N TYR A 206 7.97 7.46 10.05
CA TYR A 206 7.69 6.94 8.71
C TYR A 206 8.95 6.44 8.00
N THR A 207 9.98 7.29 7.85
CA THR A 207 11.25 6.93 7.20
C THR A 207 11.88 5.68 7.85
N GLY A 208 12.03 5.68 9.18
CA GLY A 208 12.61 4.53 9.89
C GLY A 208 11.77 3.26 9.74
N THR A 209 10.45 3.37 9.59
CA THR A 209 9.59 2.22 9.30
C THR A 209 9.86 1.66 7.91
N ILE A 210 9.94 2.50 6.86
CA ILE A 210 10.29 2.05 5.50
C ILE A 210 11.68 1.45 5.45
N GLU A 211 12.68 2.01 6.14
CA GLU A 211 14.04 1.46 6.21
C GLU A 211 14.06 0.05 6.83
N ARG A 212 13.22 -0.21 7.86
CA ARG A 212 13.04 -1.57 8.40
C ARG A 212 12.43 -2.53 7.38
N VAL A 213 11.49 -2.06 6.56
CA VAL A 213 10.90 -2.83 5.45
C VAL A 213 11.98 -3.18 4.44
N ILE A 214 12.77 -2.22 3.96
CA ILE A 214 13.87 -2.42 3.00
C ILE A 214 14.87 -3.46 3.55
N LYS A 215 15.30 -3.27 4.80
CA LYS A 215 16.26 -4.17 5.46
C LYS A 215 15.75 -5.60 5.56
N LYS A 216 14.45 -5.78 5.83
CA LYS A 216 13.83 -7.08 6.05
C LYS A 216 13.52 -7.84 4.77
N PHE A 217 13.12 -7.15 3.70
CA PHE A 217 12.61 -7.78 2.47
C PHE A 217 13.50 -7.52 1.24
N LYS A 218 14.80 -7.78 1.39
CA LYS A 218 15.82 -7.57 0.34
C LYS A 218 15.57 -8.34 -0.96
N THR A 219 14.77 -9.40 -0.90
CA THR A 219 14.45 -10.27 -2.04
C THR A 219 13.09 -9.98 -2.65
N ALA A 220 12.43 -8.89 -2.23
CA ALA A 220 11.19 -8.45 -2.85
C ALA A 220 11.46 -8.03 -4.30
N GLU A 221 10.66 -8.54 -5.23
CA GLU A 221 10.71 -8.18 -6.66
C GLU A 221 9.47 -7.36 -7.06
N ILE A 222 8.33 -7.67 -6.47
CA ILE A 222 7.06 -6.96 -6.70
C ILE A 222 6.66 -6.26 -5.42
N VAL A 223 6.46 -4.95 -5.50
CA VAL A 223 5.94 -4.12 -4.40
C VAL A 223 4.61 -3.52 -4.82
N ILE A 224 3.57 -3.76 -4.01
CA ILE A 224 2.21 -3.32 -4.29
C ILE A 224 1.88 -2.16 -3.34
N PRO A 225 1.81 -0.91 -3.82
CA PRO A 225 1.38 0.22 -3.02
C PRO A 225 -0.13 0.17 -2.79
N GLY A 226 -0.65 0.88 -1.78
CA GLY A 226 -2.10 0.95 -1.53
C GLY A 226 -2.88 1.64 -2.64
N HIS A 227 -2.22 2.53 -3.39
CA HIS A 227 -2.83 3.28 -4.50
C HIS A 227 -1.86 3.40 -5.67
N GLY A 228 -2.40 3.42 -6.90
CA GLY A 228 -1.62 3.64 -8.11
C GLY A 228 -0.87 2.41 -8.61
N GLN A 229 0.19 2.62 -9.37
CA GLN A 229 0.87 1.57 -10.11
C GLN A 229 1.74 0.68 -9.22
N ILE A 230 1.68 -0.63 -9.51
CA ILE A 230 2.53 -1.66 -8.93
C ILE A 230 3.95 -1.49 -9.51
N GLY A 231 4.97 -1.62 -8.65
CA GLY A 231 6.37 -1.52 -9.05
C GLY A 231 7.25 -2.55 -8.35
N GLY A 232 8.50 -2.20 -8.15
CA GLY A 232 9.51 -2.96 -7.42
C GLY A 232 9.97 -2.22 -6.16
N PRO A 233 11.16 -2.58 -5.63
CA PRO A 233 11.73 -1.97 -4.42
C PRO A 233 11.98 -0.45 -4.52
N GLU A 234 12.06 0.11 -5.72
CA GLU A 234 12.19 1.55 -5.96
C GLU A 234 11.05 2.37 -5.35
N LEU A 235 9.84 1.78 -5.20
CA LEU A 235 8.71 2.44 -4.56
C LEU A 235 9.00 2.80 -3.09
N LEU A 236 9.79 1.97 -2.41
CA LEU A 236 10.20 2.20 -1.02
C LEU A 236 11.11 3.43 -0.92
N ILE A 237 12.07 3.56 -1.82
CA ILE A 237 13.00 4.70 -1.88
C ILE A 237 12.23 5.97 -2.22
N HIS A 238 11.40 5.94 -3.27
CA HIS A 238 10.52 7.05 -3.64
C HIS A 238 9.65 7.52 -2.46
N THR A 239 9.11 6.59 -1.68
CA THR A 239 8.32 6.93 -0.51
C THR A 239 9.14 7.68 0.54
N ILE A 240 10.39 7.26 0.81
CA ILE A 240 11.30 7.98 1.72
C ILE A 240 11.54 9.42 1.24
N GLU A 241 11.72 9.61 -0.06
CA GLU A 241 11.92 10.96 -0.64
C GLU A 241 10.69 11.85 -0.41
N LEU A 242 9.48 11.30 -0.60
CA LEU A 242 8.23 12.02 -0.33
C LEU A 242 8.08 12.38 1.16
N VAL A 243 8.45 11.46 2.07
CA VAL A 243 8.45 11.73 3.52
C VAL A 243 9.39 12.89 3.85
N ARG A 244 10.62 12.85 3.36
CA ARG A 244 11.61 13.92 3.58
C ARG A 244 11.12 15.27 3.06
N LYS A 245 10.54 15.29 1.85
CA LYS A 245 9.94 16.51 1.26
C LYS A 245 8.82 17.07 2.15
N GLN A 246 7.94 16.21 2.66
CA GLN A 246 6.86 16.63 3.55
C GLN A 246 7.37 17.16 4.89
N MET A 247 8.38 16.54 5.48
CA MET A 247 8.99 17.02 6.73
C MET A 247 9.62 18.41 6.56
N ILE A 248 10.35 18.66 5.45
CA ILE A 248 10.90 19.99 5.14
C ILE A 248 9.78 21.02 5.01
N LYS A 249 8.69 20.69 4.28
CA LYS A 249 7.54 21.58 4.13
C LYS A 249 6.93 21.94 5.50
N ASN A 250 6.76 20.96 6.38
CA ASN A 250 6.22 21.17 7.72
C ASN A 250 7.12 22.08 8.57
N SER A 251 8.45 21.89 8.52
CA SER A 251 9.39 22.72 9.26
C SER A 251 9.39 24.18 8.81
N LEU A 252 9.30 24.44 7.51
CA LEU A 252 9.21 25.79 6.97
C LEU A 252 7.93 26.51 7.43
N ILE A 253 6.78 25.83 7.43
CA ILE A 253 5.50 26.39 7.90
C ILE A 253 5.61 26.77 9.38
N THR A 254 6.19 25.92 10.23
CA THR A 254 6.37 26.18 11.66
C THR A 254 7.27 27.38 11.90
N THR A 255 8.35 27.55 11.13
CA THR A 255 9.27 28.69 11.25
C THR A 255 8.59 30.01 10.87
N PHE A 256 7.77 30.01 9.80
CA PHE A 256 7.04 31.20 9.38
C PHE A 256 5.97 31.63 10.41
N HIS A 257 5.26 30.70 11.01
CA HIS A 257 4.26 31.02 12.06
C HIS A 257 4.93 31.47 13.37
N GLY A 258 6.07 30.89 13.74
CA GLY A 258 6.86 31.32 14.91
C GLY A 258 7.40 32.74 14.78
N SER A 259 7.81 33.18 13.59
CA SER A 259 8.33 34.53 13.36
C SER A 259 7.26 35.63 13.35
N LEU A 260 5.99 35.28 13.06
CA LEU A 260 4.87 36.24 13.13
C LEU A 260 4.41 36.53 14.56
N LEU A 261 4.71 35.65 15.52
CA LEU A 261 4.35 35.82 16.94
C LEU A 261 5.41 36.58 17.76
N THR A 262 6.57 36.92 17.19
CA THR A 262 7.68 37.63 17.85
C THR A 262 7.89 39.05 17.36
N CYS A 263 6.91 39.68 16.68
CA CYS A 263 6.98 41.11 16.40
C CYS A 263 6.60 41.86 17.70
N PRO A 264 7.54 42.55 18.39
CA PRO A 264 7.19 43.34 19.57
C PRO A 264 6.36 44.54 19.11
N VAL A 265 5.12 44.58 19.54
CA VAL A 265 4.33 45.84 19.56
C VAL A 265 4.97 46.71 20.60
N GLY A 266 5.94 47.51 20.21
CA GLY A 266 6.65 48.43 21.06
C GLY A 266 6.84 49.78 20.36
N LEU A 267 6.23 50.83 20.99
CA LEU A 267 6.51 52.24 20.79
C LEU A 267 5.84 52.98 19.62
N PHE A 268 4.60 53.39 19.82
CA PHE A 268 4.17 54.72 19.49
C PHE A 268 3.35 55.32 20.65
N SER A 269 4.09 55.93 21.60
CA SER A 269 3.51 56.94 22.51
C SER A 269 4.53 58.03 22.61
N ALA A 270 4.06 59.23 22.35
CA ALA A 270 4.63 60.56 22.59
C ALA A 270 4.95 61.31 21.28
N LEU A 271 4.00 62.18 20.92
CA LEU A 271 4.23 63.61 20.81
C LEU A 271 2.96 64.31 20.30
N ILE A 272 2.46 65.16 21.15
CA ILE A 272 1.48 66.27 21.10
C ILE A 272 0.08 65.92 21.58
#